data_9e5d19cc2f7c2172c5d746e4227a5d80
#
_entry.id   9e5d19cc2f7c2172c5d746e4227a5d80
#
_cell.length_a   1.000
_cell.length_b   1.000
_cell.length_c   1.000
_cell.angle_alpha   90.00
_cell.angle_beta   90.00
_cell.angle_gamma   90.00
#
_symmetry.space_group_name_H-M   'P 1'
#
loop_
_entity.id
_entity.type
_entity.pdbx_description
1 polymer ?
#
loop_
_entity_poly.entity_id
_entity_poly.type
_entity_poly.pdbx_seq_one_letter_code
_entity_poly.pdbx_strand_id
1 'polypeptide(L)'
;MPYILNGDMVEIDGEPRLESGTLFVPLRKVASALGANVDFDPSSGTAILYINDQIATFTNGKKSVNLNGSEVSLSAEPFVESGETWVPVRFFESALGYKLNADPQNGIVELSL
;
A
#
# COMPACT_ATOMS: atom_id res chain seq x y z
N MET A 1 2.32 -18.35 -2.52
CA MET A 1 1.53 -17.12 -2.39
C MET A 1 2.43 -15.98 -1.94
N PRO A 2 2.47 -14.86 -2.68
CA PRO A 2 3.36 -13.74 -2.31
C PRO A 2 2.87 -12.91 -1.14
N TYR A 3 1.61 -13.07 -0.71
CA TYR A 3 1.08 -12.28 0.40
C TYR A 3 0.67 -13.15 1.57
N ILE A 4 1.11 -12.74 2.76
CA ILE A 4 0.69 -13.34 4.03
C ILE A 4 0.15 -12.18 4.88
N LEU A 5 -1.15 -12.17 5.14
CA LEU A 5 -1.81 -11.06 5.82
C LEU A 5 -2.47 -11.57 7.11
N ASN A 6 -2.00 -11.05 8.24
CA ASN A 6 -2.43 -11.47 9.58
C ASN A 6 -2.38 -12.99 9.76
N GLY A 7 -1.29 -13.60 9.25
CA GLY A 7 -1.05 -15.03 9.37
C GLY A 7 -1.66 -15.90 8.29
N ASP A 8 -2.50 -15.35 7.42
CA ASP A 8 -3.18 -16.09 6.36
C ASP A 8 -2.51 -15.86 5.01
N MET A 9 -2.28 -16.93 4.27
CA MET A 9 -1.81 -16.82 2.89
C MET A 9 -2.98 -16.37 2.02
N VAL A 10 -2.78 -15.26 1.31
CA VAL A 10 -3.84 -14.62 0.53
C VAL A 10 -3.43 -14.52 -0.93
N GLU A 11 -4.35 -14.88 -1.82
CA GLU A 11 -4.15 -14.76 -3.24
C GLU A 11 -4.61 -13.37 -3.68
N ILE A 12 -3.67 -12.57 -4.18
CA ILE A 12 -3.95 -11.23 -4.68
C ILE A 12 -3.42 -11.15 -6.11
N ASP A 13 -4.27 -10.70 -7.02
CA ASP A 13 -3.87 -10.47 -8.40
C ASP A 13 -3.08 -9.18 -8.47
N GLY A 14 -1.78 -9.29 -8.56
CA GLY A 14 -0.85 -8.17 -8.50
C GLY A 14 0.26 -8.49 -7.50
N GLU A 15 1.31 -9.14 -7.97
CA GLU A 15 2.44 -9.48 -7.13
C GLU A 15 3.20 -8.23 -6.69
N PRO A 16 3.87 -8.27 -5.52
CA PRO A 16 4.72 -7.15 -5.11
C PRO A 16 5.76 -6.85 -6.19
N ARG A 17 5.97 -5.57 -6.46
CA ARG A 17 6.90 -5.11 -7.51
C ARG A 17 8.06 -4.36 -6.91
N LEU A 18 9.27 -4.76 -7.29
CA LEU A 18 10.48 -4.04 -6.89
C LEU A 18 10.80 -3.01 -7.97
N GLU A 19 10.73 -1.71 -7.60
CA GLU A 19 11.04 -0.58 -8.49
C GLU A 19 12.06 0.29 -7.81
N SER A 20 13.23 0.43 -8.43
CA SER A 20 14.32 1.28 -7.90
C SER A 20 14.64 1.01 -6.41
N GLY A 21 14.61 -0.25 -6.02
CA GLY A 21 14.92 -0.66 -4.65
C GLY A 21 13.78 -0.57 -3.66
N THR A 22 12.60 -0.13 -4.10
CA THR A 22 11.41 -0.05 -3.25
C THR A 22 10.39 -1.11 -3.68
N LEU A 23 9.84 -1.81 -2.71
CA LEU A 23 8.82 -2.82 -2.97
C LEU A 23 7.44 -2.17 -2.91
N PHE A 24 6.71 -2.23 -4.04
CA PHE A 24 5.37 -1.67 -4.18
C PHE A 24 4.31 -2.76 -4.18
N VAL A 25 3.14 -2.42 -3.65
CA VAL A 25 1.99 -3.33 -3.66
C VAL A 25 0.76 -2.59 -4.21
N PRO A 26 -0.21 -3.33 -4.81
CA PRO A 26 -1.44 -2.70 -5.29
C PRO A 26 -2.33 -2.34 -4.10
N LEU A 27 -2.54 -1.05 -3.90
CA LEU A 27 -3.17 -0.51 -2.70
C LEU A 27 -4.56 -1.09 -2.46
N ARG A 28 -5.45 -1.03 -3.45
CA ARG A 28 -6.84 -1.46 -3.27
C ARG A 28 -6.94 -2.94 -2.92
N LYS A 29 -6.15 -3.76 -3.60
CA LYS A 29 -6.23 -5.21 -3.41
C LYS A 29 -5.68 -5.63 -2.05
N VAL A 30 -4.57 -5.03 -1.63
CA VAL A 30 -4.02 -5.30 -0.29
C VAL A 30 -4.97 -4.79 0.79
N ALA A 31 -5.50 -3.57 0.61
CA ALA A 31 -6.45 -2.99 1.55
C ALA A 31 -7.70 -3.86 1.69
N SER A 32 -8.26 -4.31 0.57
CA SER A 32 -9.44 -5.18 0.58
C SER A 32 -9.17 -6.48 1.35
N ALA A 33 -8.00 -7.07 1.16
CA ALA A 33 -7.62 -8.29 1.87
C ALA A 33 -7.41 -8.05 3.36
N LEU A 34 -7.09 -6.83 3.76
CA LEU A 34 -6.96 -6.45 5.18
C LEU A 34 -8.29 -5.99 5.78
N GLY A 35 -9.39 -6.04 5.02
CA GLY A 35 -10.69 -5.59 5.50
C GLY A 35 -10.91 -4.09 5.42
N ALA A 36 -10.11 -3.40 4.61
CA ALA A 36 -10.18 -1.96 4.45
C ALA A 36 -10.81 -1.57 3.11
N ASN A 37 -11.03 -0.28 2.91
CA ASN A 37 -11.64 0.26 1.70
C ASN A 37 -10.76 1.33 1.07
N VAL A 38 -10.82 1.44 -0.26
CA VAL A 38 -10.10 2.47 -1.02
C VAL A 38 -11.06 3.11 -2.02
N ASP A 39 -11.09 4.45 -2.02
CA ASP A 39 -11.76 5.23 -3.04
C ASP A 39 -10.72 5.88 -3.94
N PHE A 40 -11.05 6.09 -5.21
CA PHE A 40 -10.15 6.73 -6.15
C PHE A 40 -10.84 7.90 -6.81
N ASP A 41 -10.19 9.06 -6.81
CA ASP A 41 -10.66 10.27 -7.49
C ASP A 41 -9.77 10.51 -8.72
N PRO A 42 -10.24 10.16 -9.92
CA PRO A 42 -9.42 10.33 -11.13
C PRO A 42 -9.17 11.79 -11.49
N SER A 43 -10.04 12.71 -11.07
CA SER A 43 -9.86 14.13 -11.39
C SER A 43 -8.67 14.74 -10.68
N SER A 44 -8.36 14.28 -9.47
CA SER A 44 -7.22 14.77 -8.68
C SER A 44 -6.05 13.79 -8.64
N GLY A 45 -6.24 12.57 -9.14
CA GLY A 45 -5.22 11.52 -9.08
C GLY A 45 -4.96 11.03 -7.67
N THR A 46 -5.98 11.07 -6.80
CA THR A 46 -5.83 10.65 -5.41
C THR A 46 -6.50 9.31 -5.16
N ALA A 47 -5.86 8.52 -4.28
CA ALA A 47 -6.43 7.29 -3.74
C ALA A 47 -6.58 7.48 -2.23
N ILE A 48 -7.76 7.18 -1.71
CA ILE A 48 -8.08 7.41 -0.30
C ILE A 48 -8.30 6.07 0.37
N LEU A 49 -7.45 5.77 1.34
CA LEU A 49 -7.48 4.52 2.09
C LEU A 49 -8.16 4.74 3.44
N TYR A 50 -9.17 3.91 3.72
CA TYR A 50 -9.88 3.89 5.01
C TYR A 50 -9.54 2.58 5.70
N ILE A 51 -8.74 2.65 6.76
CA ILE A 51 -8.25 1.45 7.46
C ILE A 51 -8.10 1.71 8.96
N ASN A 52 -8.66 0.84 9.78
CA ASN A 52 -8.50 0.89 11.25
C ASN A 52 -8.77 2.29 11.83
N ASP A 53 -9.88 2.91 11.41
CA ASP A 53 -10.30 4.27 11.83
C ASP A 53 -9.31 5.36 11.41
N GLN A 54 -8.44 5.08 10.44
CA GLN A 54 -7.50 6.04 9.89
C GLN A 54 -7.83 6.31 8.42
N ILE A 55 -7.48 7.51 7.96
CA ILE A 55 -7.69 7.93 6.58
C ILE A 55 -6.35 8.38 6.01
N ALA A 56 -5.93 7.74 4.93
CA ALA A 56 -4.68 8.06 4.25
C ALA A 56 -4.97 8.42 2.80
N THR A 57 -4.54 9.61 2.37
CA THR A 57 -4.76 10.10 1.00
C THR A 57 -3.43 10.12 0.27
N PHE A 58 -3.34 9.31 -0.78
CA PHE A 58 -2.17 9.23 -1.66
C PHE A 58 -2.43 10.05 -2.92
N THR A 59 -1.43 10.79 -3.37
CA THR A 59 -1.51 11.54 -4.62
C THR A 59 -0.49 10.97 -5.60
N ASN A 60 -0.92 10.66 -6.81
CA ASN A 60 -0.04 10.15 -7.85
C ASN A 60 1.15 11.10 -8.07
N GLY A 61 2.38 10.56 -8.02
CA GLY A 61 3.59 11.33 -8.23
C GLY A 61 4.04 12.17 -7.03
N LYS A 62 3.38 12.06 -5.89
CA LYS A 62 3.77 12.81 -4.68
C LYS A 62 4.37 11.86 -3.65
N LYS A 63 5.59 12.18 -3.22
CA LYS A 63 6.36 11.34 -2.28
C LYS A 63 5.94 11.57 -0.82
N SER A 64 4.65 11.73 -0.60
CA SER A 64 4.07 11.90 0.73
C SER A 64 2.61 11.47 0.71
N VAL A 65 2.09 11.18 1.88
CA VAL A 65 0.70 10.80 2.08
C VAL A 65 0.11 11.67 3.19
N ASN A 66 -1.15 12.06 3.03
CA ASN A 66 -1.87 12.76 4.09
C ASN A 66 -2.52 11.69 4.97
N LEU A 67 -2.02 11.57 6.20
CA LEU A 67 -2.53 10.60 7.17
C LEU A 67 -3.24 11.33 8.28
N ASN A 68 -4.56 11.19 8.34
CA ASN A 68 -5.40 11.83 9.37
C ASN A 68 -5.19 13.35 9.47
N GLY A 69 -4.94 14.01 8.33
CA GLY A 69 -4.71 15.44 8.28
C GLY A 69 -3.26 15.88 8.37
N SER A 70 -2.33 14.96 8.60
CA SER A 70 -0.91 15.27 8.70
C SER A 70 -0.14 14.67 7.53
N GLU A 71 0.82 15.41 7.00
CA GLU A 71 1.62 14.94 5.89
C GLU A 71 2.78 14.06 6.39
N VAL A 72 2.88 12.86 5.83
CA VAL A 72 3.91 11.87 6.17
C VAL A 72 4.70 11.53 4.93
N SER A 73 6.02 11.54 5.02
CA SER A 73 6.88 11.20 3.89
C SER A 73 6.82 9.72 3.57
N LEU A 74 6.83 9.41 2.26
CA LEU A 74 6.91 8.04 1.77
C LEU A 74 8.33 7.72 1.32
N SER A 75 8.66 6.44 1.28
CA SER A 75 9.98 6.00 0.79
C SER A 75 10.13 6.18 -0.72
N ALA A 76 9.01 6.23 -1.44
CA ALA A 76 8.98 6.47 -2.88
C ALA A 76 7.60 6.99 -3.28
N GLU A 77 7.51 7.55 -4.50
CA GLU A 77 6.25 8.09 -5.02
C GLU A 77 5.29 6.97 -5.40
N PRO A 78 4.02 7.05 -4.98
CA PRO A 78 2.99 6.16 -5.53
C PRO A 78 2.82 6.40 -7.02
N PHE A 79 2.42 5.38 -7.75
CA PHE A 79 2.15 5.50 -9.17
C PHE A 79 0.90 4.73 -9.56
N VAL A 80 0.30 5.13 -10.69
CA VAL A 80 -0.88 4.47 -11.25
C VAL A 80 -0.46 3.76 -12.53
N GLU A 81 -0.82 2.48 -12.64
CA GLU A 81 -0.56 1.71 -13.84
C GLU A 81 -1.74 0.79 -14.08
N SER A 82 -2.30 0.84 -15.30
CA SER A 82 -3.46 0.02 -15.70
C SER A 82 -4.64 0.16 -14.73
N GLY A 83 -4.89 1.39 -14.26
CA GLY A 83 -5.98 1.67 -13.32
C GLY A 83 -5.72 1.27 -11.89
N GLU A 84 -4.54 0.77 -11.57
CA GLU A 84 -4.16 0.31 -10.25
C GLU A 84 -3.19 1.31 -9.60
N THR A 85 -3.47 1.69 -8.34
CA THR A 85 -2.55 2.53 -7.57
C THR A 85 -1.56 1.65 -6.82
N TRP A 86 -0.28 1.88 -7.03
CA TRP A 86 0.81 1.14 -6.37
C TRP A 86 1.47 2.03 -5.33
N VAL A 87 1.63 1.52 -4.12
CA VAL A 87 2.22 2.27 -3.01
C VAL A 87 3.36 1.48 -2.39
N PRO A 88 4.36 2.17 -1.80
CA PRO A 88 5.43 1.47 -1.08
C PRO A 88 4.84 0.66 0.07
N VAL A 89 5.20 -0.62 0.16
CA VAL A 89 4.65 -1.49 1.20
C VAL A 89 5.07 -1.05 2.60
N ARG A 90 6.21 -0.38 2.72
CA ARG A 90 6.69 0.11 4.01
C ARG A 90 5.75 1.14 4.66
N PHE A 91 4.86 1.74 3.87
CA PHE A 91 3.83 2.62 4.42
C PHE A 91 3.00 1.90 5.50
N PHE A 92 2.65 0.65 5.28
CA PHE A 92 1.84 -0.10 6.24
C PHE A 92 2.58 -0.26 7.57
N GLU A 93 3.90 -0.38 7.54
CA GLU A 93 4.71 -0.48 8.75
C GLU A 93 4.91 0.88 9.42
N SER A 94 5.43 1.86 8.67
CA SER A 94 5.87 3.12 9.25
C SER A 94 4.72 4.03 9.68
N ALA A 95 3.60 3.99 8.97
CA ALA A 95 2.48 4.89 9.21
C ALA A 95 1.30 4.22 9.92
N LEU A 96 1.05 2.94 9.65
CA LEU A 96 -0.13 2.24 10.18
C LEU A 96 0.20 1.26 11.31
N GLY A 97 1.47 1.05 11.61
CA GLY A 97 1.87 0.19 12.72
C GLY A 97 1.80 -1.30 12.46
N TYR A 98 1.69 -1.72 11.19
CA TYR A 98 1.76 -3.13 10.86
C TYR A 98 3.19 -3.64 11.05
N LYS A 99 3.32 -4.90 11.39
CA LYS A 99 4.61 -5.59 11.30
C LYS A 99 4.81 -6.01 9.87
N LEU A 100 5.95 -5.66 9.30
CA LEU A 100 6.29 -5.97 7.92
C LEU A 100 7.47 -6.93 7.87
N ASN A 101 7.28 -8.03 7.16
CA ASN A 101 8.36 -8.93 6.81
C ASN A 101 8.33 -9.11 5.29
N ALA A 102 9.33 -8.58 4.60
CA ALA A 102 9.36 -8.58 3.16
C ALA A 102 10.59 -9.29 2.65
N ASP A 103 10.39 -10.10 1.61
CA ASP A 103 11.48 -10.75 0.87
C ASP A 103 11.39 -10.29 -0.59
N PRO A 104 12.08 -9.19 -0.94
CA PRO A 104 11.99 -8.65 -2.30
C PRO A 104 12.51 -9.60 -3.38
N GLN A 105 13.46 -10.46 -3.04
CA GLN A 105 14.03 -11.39 -4.01
C GLN A 105 13.03 -12.45 -4.45
N ASN A 106 12.17 -12.88 -3.53
CA ASN A 106 11.15 -13.88 -3.80
C ASN A 106 9.76 -13.26 -3.98
N GLY A 107 9.65 -11.94 -3.89
CA GLY A 107 8.38 -11.23 -4.06
C GLY A 107 7.37 -11.55 -2.98
N ILE A 108 7.82 -11.76 -1.74
CA ILE A 108 6.94 -12.11 -0.62
C ILE A 108 6.77 -10.93 0.31
N VAL A 109 5.52 -10.67 0.70
CA VAL A 109 5.16 -9.63 1.66
C VAL A 109 4.29 -10.24 2.76
N GLU A 110 4.73 -10.03 3.99
CA GLU A 110 3.94 -10.43 5.16
C GLU A 110 3.63 -9.19 5.99
N LEU A 111 2.34 -8.97 6.24
CA LEU A 111 1.84 -7.86 7.07
C LEU A 111 0.98 -8.44 8.18
N SER A 112 1.20 -7.97 9.42
CA SER A 112 0.38 -8.36 10.56
C SER A 112 0.28 -7.22 11.56
N LEU A 113 -0.84 -7.15 12.23
CA LEU A 113 -1.03 -6.20 13.33
C LEU A 113 -0.41 -6.70 14.63
#